data_0dcbc36a24991d8999a6fac054b1004c
#
_entry.id   0dcbc36a24991d8999a6fac054b1004c
#
_cell.length_a   1.000
_cell.length_b   1.000
_cell.length_c   1.000
_cell.angle_alpha   90.00
_cell.angle_beta   90.00
_cell.angle_gamma   90.00
#
_symmetry.space_group_name_H-M   'P 1'
#
loop_
_entity.id
_entity.type
_entity.pdbx_description
1 polymer ?
#
loop_
_entity_poly.entity_id
_entity_poly.type
_entity_poly.pdbx_seq_one_letter_code
_entity_poly.pdbx_strand_id
1 'polypeptide(L)'
;AATRAAQAALDAAHRAHQNVSVAVVDRDGRTLVTLRGDGAGPQSYESAVKKAYTAVSWNAPTSALVKRLDSAPTLKDIPGTLFLAGGAPVTAKGAPVAAVGVAGAPSGDQDETFAKAGVAALGR
;
A
#
# COMPACT_ATOMS: atom_id res chain seq x y z
N ALA A 1 7.47 -7.65 12.64
CA ALA A 1 7.24 -8.00 11.22
C ALA A 1 6.70 -6.82 10.43
N ALA A 2 5.66 -6.16 10.94
CA ALA A 2 5.07 -5.01 10.24
C ALA A 2 6.07 -3.86 10.07
N THR A 3 6.84 -3.55 11.10
CA THR A 3 7.86 -2.50 11.03
C THR A 3 8.93 -2.85 10.00
N ARG A 4 9.33 -4.12 9.93
CA ARG A 4 10.31 -4.57 8.96
C ARG A 4 9.80 -4.42 7.52
N ALA A 5 8.52 -4.73 7.29
CA ALA A 5 7.91 -4.54 5.98
C ALA A 5 7.88 -3.07 5.60
N ALA A 6 7.45 -2.22 6.53
CA ALA A 6 7.39 -0.77 6.29
C ALA A 6 8.78 -0.21 5.98
N GLN A 7 9.79 -0.62 6.74
CA GLN A 7 11.16 -0.16 6.53
C GLN A 7 11.70 -0.61 5.17
N ALA A 8 11.41 -1.86 4.78
CA ALA A 8 11.85 -2.37 3.47
C ALA A 8 11.25 -1.57 2.31
N ALA A 9 9.97 -1.21 2.42
CA ALA A 9 9.32 -0.37 1.41
C ALA A 9 9.95 1.03 1.36
N LEU A 10 10.19 1.61 2.53
CA LEU A 10 10.80 2.93 2.62
C LEU A 10 12.23 2.93 2.04
N ASP A 11 12.99 1.89 2.36
CA ASP A 11 14.36 1.75 1.84
C ASP A 11 14.36 1.60 0.31
N ALA A 12 13.41 0.85 -0.24
CA ALA A 12 13.28 0.72 -1.70
C ALA A 12 13.00 2.07 -2.35
N ALA A 13 12.15 2.88 -1.73
CA ALA A 13 11.85 4.23 -2.23
C ALA A 13 13.10 5.12 -2.16
N HIS A 14 13.86 5.04 -1.07
CA HIS A 14 15.09 5.83 -0.93
C HIS A 14 16.12 5.46 -1.98
N ARG A 15 16.27 4.17 -2.30
CA ARG A 15 17.18 3.74 -3.37
C ARG A 15 16.78 4.29 -4.73
N ALA A 16 15.49 4.56 -4.92
CA ALA A 16 14.96 5.16 -6.14
C ALA A 16 14.86 6.67 -6.06
N HIS A 17 15.40 7.28 -5.00
CA HIS A 17 15.38 8.72 -4.75
C HIS A 17 13.96 9.29 -4.67
N GLN A 18 13.04 8.52 -4.06
CA GLN A 18 11.65 8.95 -3.87
C GLN A 18 11.35 9.14 -2.38
N ASN A 19 10.53 10.13 -2.09
CA ASN A 19 10.09 10.46 -0.73
C ASN A 19 8.64 10.03 -0.58
N VAL A 20 8.41 8.99 0.23
CA VAL A 20 7.10 8.36 0.35
C VAL A 20 6.69 8.19 1.80
N SER A 21 5.39 7.96 1.98
CA SER A 21 4.84 7.41 3.22
C SER A 21 4.48 5.95 2.99
N VAL A 22 4.63 5.13 4.01
CA VAL A 22 4.32 3.70 3.98
C VAL A 22 3.39 3.39 5.13
N ALA A 23 2.38 2.57 4.88
CA ALA A 23 1.50 2.06 5.93
C ALA A 23 1.39 0.54 5.80
N VAL A 24 1.34 -0.14 6.94
CA VAL A 24 1.04 -1.57 7.00
C VAL A 24 -0.22 -1.74 7.83
N VAL A 25 -1.19 -2.46 7.27
CA VAL A 25 -2.46 -2.74 7.96
C VAL A 25 -2.60 -4.24 8.17
N ASP A 26 -3.38 -4.64 9.19
CA ASP A 26 -3.71 -6.03 9.43
C ASP A 26 -4.90 -6.47 8.57
N ARG A 27 -5.35 -7.73 8.75
CA ARG A 27 -6.47 -8.27 7.96
C ARG A 27 -7.78 -7.52 8.16
N ASP A 28 -7.94 -6.83 9.28
CA ASP A 28 -9.13 -6.04 9.57
C ASP A 28 -9.01 -4.61 9.06
N GLY A 29 -7.93 -4.29 8.37
CA GLY A 29 -7.68 -2.95 7.85
C GLY A 29 -7.17 -1.96 8.89
N ARG A 30 -6.84 -2.43 10.09
CA ARG A 30 -6.30 -1.55 11.14
C ARG A 30 -4.83 -1.30 10.90
N THR A 31 -4.42 -0.06 11.08
CA THR A 31 -3.03 0.33 10.88
C THR A 31 -2.16 -0.23 12.00
N LEU A 32 -1.11 -0.96 11.61
CA LEU A 32 -0.11 -1.49 12.52
C LEU A 32 1.07 -0.55 12.66
N VAL A 33 1.52 0.03 11.55
CA VAL A 33 2.64 0.95 11.53
C VAL A 33 2.55 1.87 10.32
N THR A 34 2.99 3.12 10.50
CA THR A 34 3.21 4.04 9.39
C THR A 34 4.63 4.61 9.52
N LEU A 35 5.30 4.76 8.39
CA LEU A 35 6.56 5.46 8.31
C LEU A 35 6.43 6.54 7.23
N ARG A 36 6.95 7.71 7.54
CA ARG A 36 6.93 8.82 6.60
C ARG A 36 8.36 9.23 6.30
N GLY A 37 8.76 9.17 5.02
CA GLY A 37 10.06 9.65 4.61
C GLY A 37 10.11 11.17 4.67
N ASP A 38 11.29 11.71 4.97
CA ASP A 38 11.48 13.14 4.97
C ASP A 38 11.16 13.71 3.59
N GLY A 39 10.35 14.76 3.54
CA GLY A 39 9.97 15.38 2.29
C GLY A 39 8.77 14.77 1.59
N ALA A 40 8.21 13.68 2.09
CA ALA A 40 6.97 13.12 1.53
C ALA A 40 5.83 14.13 1.67
N GLY A 41 5.02 14.26 0.61
CA GLY A 41 3.91 15.20 0.61
C GLY A 41 2.88 14.87 1.69
N PRO A 42 2.20 15.87 2.25
CA PRO A 42 1.29 15.63 3.38
C PRO A 42 0.13 14.69 3.08
N GLN A 43 -0.39 14.67 1.85
CA GLN A 43 -1.48 13.76 1.50
C GLN A 43 -1.01 12.29 1.42
N SER A 44 0.30 12.05 1.27
CA SER A 44 0.83 10.70 1.15
C SER A 44 0.60 9.86 2.41
N TYR A 45 0.56 10.49 3.56
CA TYR A 45 0.29 9.84 4.83
C TYR A 45 -1.05 9.09 4.78
N GLU A 46 -2.12 9.81 4.46
CA GLU A 46 -3.46 9.24 4.42
C GLU A 46 -3.65 8.31 3.22
N SER A 47 -3.08 8.68 2.07
CA SER A 47 -3.18 7.88 0.86
C SER A 47 -2.53 6.50 1.03
N ALA A 48 -1.39 6.42 1.72
CA ALA A 48 -0.73 5.15 1.98
C ALA A 48 -1.62 4.21 2.79
N VAL A 49 -2.26 4.73 3.84
CA VAL A 49 -3.18 3.95 4.68
C VAL A 49 -4.36 3.45 3.84
N LYS A 50 -4.96 4.32 3.04
CA LYS A 50 -6.12 3.96 2.22
C LYS A 50 -5.79 2.95 1.14
N LYS A 51 -4.61 3.04 0.54
CA LYS A 51 -4.16 2.03 -0.44
C LYS A 51 -3.97 0.67 0.22
N ALA A 52 -3.38 0.62 1.40
CA ALA A 52 -3.22 -0.63 2.15
C ALA A 52 -4.57 -1.22 2.51
N TYR A 53 -5.50 -0.40 3.00
CA TYR A 53 -6.85 -0.81 3.35
C TYR A 53 -7.56 -1.41 2.13
N THR A 54 -7.43 -0.77 0.98
CA THR A 54 -8.05 -1.23 -0.26
C THR A 54 -7.48 -2.59 -0.68
N ALA A 55 -6.15 -2.73 -0.64
CA ALA A 55 -5.49 -3.97 -1.03
C ALA A 55 -5.90 -5.15 -0.15
N VAL A 56 -5.97 -4.97 1.18
CA VAL A 56 -6.34 -6.05 2.09
C VAL A 56 -7.82 -6.40 1.94
N SER A 57 -8.66 -5.42 1.64
CA SER A 57 -10.11 -5.62 1.53
C SER A 57 -10.49 -6.55 0.39
N TRP A 58 -9.78 -6.50 -0.73
CA TRP A 58 -10.05 -7.33 -1.90
C TRP A 58 -8.95 -8.36 -2.18
N ASN A 59 -7.94 -8.44 -1.33
CA ASN A 59 -6.81 -9.36 -1.50
C ASN A 59 -6.19 -9.25 -2.89
N ALA A 60 -5.90 -8.05 -3.32
CA ALA A 60 -5.35 -7.79 -4.65
C ALA A 60 -4.51 -6.51 -4.63
N PRO A 61 -3.49 -6.41 -5.51
CA PRO A 61 -2.78 -5.16 -5.66
C PRO A 61 -3.71 -4.08 -6.18
N THR A 62 -3.55 -2.85 -5.70
CA THR A 62 -4.49 -1.80 -6.07
C THR A 62 -4.42 -1.41 -7.54
N SER A 63 -3.30 -1.67 -8.23
CA SER A 63 -3.23 -1.48 -9.68
C SER A 63 -4.24 -2.36 -10.42
N ALA A 64 -4.47 -3.58 -9.95
CA ALA A 64 -5.48 -4.47 -10.52
C ALA A 64 -6.89 -3.99 -10.17
N LEU A 65 -7.06 -3.47 -8.95
CA LEU A 65 -8.37 -3.01 -8.49
C LEU A 65 -8.85 -1.76 -9.22
N VAL A 66 -7.94 -0.87 -9.61
CA VAL A 66 -8.29 0.32 -10.40
C VAL A 66 -9.06 -0.08 -11.67
N LYS A 67 -8.67 -1.18 -12.29
CA LYS A 67 -9.31 -1.64 -13.54
C LYS A 67 -10.75 -2.04 -13.33
N ARG A 68 -11.13 -2.43 -12.11
CA ARG A 68 -12.50 -2.80 -11.80
C ARG A 68 -13.46 -1.62 -11.83
N LEU A 69 -12.94 -0.39 -11.73
CA LEU A 69 -13.77 0.81 -11.82
C LEU A 69 -14.41 0.97 -13.20
N ASP A 70 -13.87 0.34 -14.25
CA ASP A 70 -14.45 0.38 -15.59
C ASP A 70 -15.84 -0.25 -15.60
N SER A 71 -16.03 -1.34 -14.86
CA SER A 71 -17.33 -2.03 -14.78
C SER A 71 -18.11 -1.70 -13.51
N ALA A 72 -17.46 -1.16 -12.49
CA ALA A 72 -18.09 -0.85 -11.21
C ALA A 72 -17.54 0.48 -10.66
N PRO A 73 -17.90 1.61 -11.30
CA PRO A 73 -17.28 2.91 -10.97
C PRO A 73 -17.59 3.41 -9.56
N THR A 74 -18.66 2.93 -8.94
CA THR A 74 -19.03 3.37 -7.58
C THR A 74 -18.22 2.68 -6.48
N LEU A 75 -17.39 1.70 -6.81
CA LEU A 75 -16.49 1.11 -5.81
C LEU A 75 -15.61 2.17 -5.13
N LYS A 76 -15.23 3.20 -5.86
CA LYS A 76 -14.41 4.28 -5.31
C LYS A 76 -15.11 5.07 -4.19
N ASP A 77 -16.42 4.95 -4.08
CA ASP A 77 -17.20 5.68 -3.08
C ASP A 77 -17.27 4.96 -1.73
N ILE A 78 -16.74 3.74 -1.64
CA ILE A 78 -16.70 3.01 -0.37
C ILE A 78 -15.74 3.73 0.58
N PRO A 79 -16.20 4.09 1.81
CA PRO A 79 -15.36 4.86 2.74
C PRO A 79 -14.04 4.17 3.07
N GLY A 80 -12.99 4.96 3.17
CA GLY A 80 -11.67 4.46 3.55
C GLY A 80 -10.87 3.85 2.41
N THR A 81 -11.47 3.68 1.22
CA THR A 81 -10.77 3.10 0.08
C THR A 81 -10.12 4.16 -0.79
N LEU A 82 -9.12 3.73 -1.54
CA LEU A 82 -8.48 4.55 -2.57
C LEU A 82 -8.07 3.62 -3.71
N PHE A 83 -8.81 3.68 -4.80
CA PHE A 83 -8.53 2.87 -5.99
C PHE A 83 -7.46 3.55 -6.84
N LEU A 84 -6.23 3.41 -6.39
CA LEU A 84 -5.05 4.00 -7.00
C LEU A 84 -3.88 3.06 -6.74
N ALA A 85 -3.06 2.80 -7.74
CA ALA A 85 -1.93 1.89 -7.58
C ALA A 85 -1.03 2.32 -6.43
N GLY A 86 -0.50 1.36 -5.69
CA GLY A 86 0.40 1.62 -4.57
C GLY A 86 0.16 0.73 -3.36
N GLY A 87 -0.86 -0.12 -3.39
CA GLY A 87 -1.13 -1.06 -2.31
C GLY A 87 -0.90 -2.50 -2.76
N ALA A 88 -0.36 -3.33 -1.88
CA ALA A 88 -0.10 -4.73 -2.16
C ALA A 88 -0.47 -5.59 -0.96
N PRO A 89 -1.26 -6.66 -1.14
CA PRO A 89 -1.64 -7.52 -0.03
C PRO A 89 -0.53 -8.50 0.34
N VAL A 90 -0.55 -8.92 1.60
CA VAL A 90 0.24 -10.04 2.08
C VAL A 90 -0.72 -11.21 2.24
N THR A 91 -0.47 -12.29 1.51
CA THR A 91 -1.35 -13.44 1.48
C THR A 91 -0.69 -14.62 2.17
N ALA A 92 -1.44 -15.32 3.01
CA ALA A 92 -1.01 -16.57 3.62
C ALA A 92 -2.10 -17.59 3.44
N LYS A 93 -1.76 -18.75 2.87
CA LYS A 93 -2.72 -19.83 2.60
C LYS A 93 -3.96 -19.36 1.84
N GLY A 94 -3.73 -18.48 0.86
CA GLY A 94 -4.79 -17.96 -0.01
C GLY A 94 -5.64 -16.84 0.59
N ALA A 95 -5.39 -16.44 1.83
CA ALA A 95 -6.15 -15.40 2.50
C ALA A 95 -5.30 -14.16 2.78
N PRO A 96 -5.89 -12.96 2.72
CA PRO A 96 -5.14 -11.74 3.07
C PRO A 96 -4.94 -11.68 4.58
N VAL A 97 -3.70 -11.44 5.00
CA VAL A 97 -3.36 -11.31 6.43
C VAL A 97 -2.88 -9.91 6.78
N ALA A 98 -2.48 -9.14 5.78
CA ALA A 98 -2.00 -7.78 5.94
C ALA A 98 -1.93 -7.12 4.56
N ALA A 99 -1.58 -5.86 4.51
CA ALA A 99 -1.24 -5.18 3.26
C ALA A 99 -0.29 -4.04 3.53
N VAL A 100 0.50 -3.71 2.52
CA VAL A 100 1.41 -2.56 2.53
C VAL A 100 0.89 -1.54 1.53
N GLY A 101 0.80 -0.29 1.94
CA GLY A 101 0.43 0.82 1.07
C GLY A 101 1.55 1.85 1.03
N VAL A 102 1.81 2.37 -0.15
CA VAL A 102 2.83 3.40 -0.38
C VAL A 102 2.24 4.52 -1.20
N ALA A 103 2.55 5.75 -0.83
CA ALA A 103 2.13 6.94 -1.57
C ALA A 103 3.22 7.99 -1.53
N GLY A 104 3.31 8.80 -2.59
CA GLY A 104 4.23 9.93 -2.64
C GLY A 104 5.18 9.93 -3.82
N ALA A 105 5.36 8.81 -4.53
CA ALA A 105 6.16 8.79 -5.73
C ALA A 105 5.39 9.45 -6.90
N PRO A 106 6.09 9.80 -7.99
CA PRO A 106 5.42 10.45 -9.13
C PRO A 106 4.31 9.62 -9.76
N SER A 107 4.34 8.29 -9.63
CA SER A 107 3.30 7.42 -10.16
C SER A 107 2.91 6.36 -9.15
N GLY A 108 1.66 5.90 -9.23
CA GLY A 108 1.18 4.80 -8.40
C GLY A 108 1.92 3.49 -8.67
N ASP A 109 2.37 3.28 -9.91
CA ASP A 109 3.12 2.07 -10.25
C ASP A 109 4.45 2.02 -9.51
N GLN A 110 5.13 3.15 -9.36
CA GLN A 110 6.34 3.20 -8.54
C GLN A 110 6.03 2.93 -7.08
N ASP A 111 4.97 3.54 -6.54
CA ASP A 111 4.52 3.30 -5.18
C ASP A 111 4.28 1.81 -4.95
N GLU A 112 3.63 1.14 -5.90
CA GLU A 112 3.31 -0.28 -5.75
C GLU A 112 4.56 -1.15 -5.81
N THR A 113 5.57 -0.78 -6.60
CA THR A 113 6.86 -1.46 -6.61
C THR A 113 7.48 -1.44 -5.21
N PHE A 114 7.42 -0.29 -4.53
CA PHE A 114 7.94 -0.17 -3.18
C PHE A 114 7.10 -0.97 -2.18
N ALA A 115 5.77 -0.95 -2.34
CA ALA A 115 4.87 -1.76 -1.50
C ALA A 115 5.21 -3.25 -1.61
N LYS A 116 5.45 -3.73 -2.83
CA LYS A 116 5.81 -5.14 -3.06
C LYS A 116 7.16 -5.50 -2.43
N ALA A 117 8.11 -4.56 -2.38
CA ALA A 117 9.36 -4.79 -1.66
C ALA A 117 9.09 -5.01 -0.16
N GLY A 118 8.14 -4.28 0.40
CA GLY A 118 7.73 -4.47 1.78
C GLY A 118 7.08 -5.84 2.01
N VAL A 119 6.20 -6.25 1.10
CA VAL A 119 5.57 -7.57 1.16
C VAL A 119 6.63 -8.68 1.09
N ALA A 120 7.61 -8.55 0.20
CA ALA A 120 8.67 -9.54 0.04
C ALA A 120 9.49 -9.71 1.33
N ALA A 121 9.66 -8.65 2.11
CA ALA A 121 10.40 -8.72 3.36
C ALA A 121 9.68 -9.56 4.43
N LEU A 122 8.37 -9.71 4.32
CA LEU A 122 7.58 -10.51 5.27
C LEU A 122 7.63 -12.01 4.94
N GLY A 123 7.97 -12.38 3.72
CA GLY A 123 8.06 -13.76 3.29
C GLY A 123 9.36 -14.46 3.70
N ARG A 124 10.18 -13.81 4.54
CA ARG A 124 11.50 -14.32 4.90
C ARG A 124 11.64 -14.66 6.37
#